data_9e1c6328569ef848a947df0477887e21
#
_entry.id   9e1c6328569ef848a947df0477887e21
#
_cell.length_a   1.000
_cell.length_b   1.000
_cell.length_c   1.000
_cell.angle_alpha   90.00
_cell.angle_beta   90.00
_cell.angle_gamma   90.00
#
_symmetry.space_group_name_H-M   'P 1'
#
loop_
_entity.id
_entity.type
_entity.pdbx_description
1 polymer ?
#
loop_
_entity_poly.entity_id
_entity_poly.type
_entity_poly.pdbx_seq_one_letter_code
_entity_poly.pdbx_strand_id
1 'polypeptide(L)'
;MAEQRWRFLRSEKFWFLLAITVLIGFGALLERRTALRHEPMTDLGVFCIASGAVWSGLNPYEISDWHGWHYQYPPALAIVFAPFAEPIPVPAAFLLPDKDRTSINTPWGYSIPGNNYYGLHAESAHFFFSVAVWYLLNVLGIIFSAHALSCALEGRDLGSPPPEESATRRRWWWRRLLPLAVLAGSLGTDLSRGQADILMLTAIVLGIFLATNSKKFSAGLCFAIPATIKLFPPFLLAYPFLRRQWRMAFGVVIGLFILLIALPLVTLGPKRTKELYQCWFEVLAKPALGHGTDKSRQSELTGMGSTDNQSLLAAIHNWSNRAQPPSQRPVEATAAERNLVYAIGFVMVAGMLFVIGRRREDTPHQFCIVIGLLVGLALLINPIVHNFYYLLMLPLVVALIDLGMPSTEIGAPDKSILLPIVGFTLTDLLARIPGIGPLLRDWGVTTLSLIWLLGVSALVLLRRSKPNRDLISAR
;
A
#
# COMPACT_ATOMS: atom_id res chain seq x y z
N MET A 1 -3.45 -32.27 -34.88
CA MET A 1 -2.47 -31.39 -34.23
C MET A 1 -3.09 -30.09 -33.72
N ALA A 2 -3.90 -29.34 -34.48
CA ALA A 2 -4.54 -28.09 -34.00
C ALA A 2 -5.47 -28.30 -32.78
N GLU A 3 -6.32 -29.32 -32.80
CA GLU A 3 -7.24 -29.65 -31.74
C GLU A 3 -6.55 -30.03 -30.40
N GLN A 4 -5.41 -30.72 -30.47
CA GLN A 4 -4.60 -31.05 -29.31
C GLN A 4 -3.93 -29.80 -28.69
N ARG A 5 -3.47 -28.84 -29.54
CA ARG A 5 -2.95 -27.55 -29.08
C ARG A 5 -4.03 -26.72 -28.35
N TRP A 6 -5.26 -26.70 -28.89
CA TRP A 6 -6.36 -25.98 -28.25
C TRP A 6 -6.81 -26.62 -26.94
N ARG A 7 -6.78 -27.93 -26.78
CA ARG A 7 -7.06 -28.63 -25.52
C ARG A 7 -5.99 -28.33 -24.48
N PHE A 8 -4.72 -28.24 -24.86
CA PHE A 8 -3.63 -27.89 -23.96
C PHE A 8 -3.77 -26.46 -23.44
N LEU A 9 -4.04 -25.47 -24.30
CA LEU A 9 -4.25 -24.09 -23.94
C LEU A 9 -5.50 -23.88 -23.05
N ARG A 10 -6.45 -24.82 -23.07
CA ARG A 10 -7.62 -24.80 -22.16
C ARG A 10 -7.38 -25.52 -20.85
N SER A 11 -6.24 -26.17 -20.66
CA SER A 11 -5.95 -26.91 -19.43
C SER A 11 -5.55 -25.98 -18.28
N GLU A 12 -6.08 -26.23 -17.09
CA GLU A 12 -5.67 -25.51 -15.86
C GLU A 12 -4.16 -25.64 -15.61
N LYS A 13 -3.56 -26.77 -15.95
CA LYS A 13 -2.11 -27.05 -15.85
C LYS A 13 -1.27 -26.09 -16.70
N PHE A 14 -1.72 -25.76 -17.90
CA PHE A 14 -1.01 -24.80 -18.77
C PHE A 14 -0.97 -23.42 -18.11
N TRP A 15 -2.12 -22.92 -17.65
CA TRP A 15 -2.19 -21.61 -17.01
C TRP A 15 -1.41 -21.55 -15.71
N PHE A 16 -1.43 -22.63 -14.94
CA PHE A 16 -0.63 -22.75 -13.73
C PHE A 16 0.88 -22.69 -14.01
N LEU A 17 1.36 -23.47 -15.00
CA LEU A 17 2.76 -23.45 -15.41
C LEU A 17 3.16 -22.09 -15.97
N LEU A 18 2.32 -21.46 -16.77
CA LEU A 18 2.56 -20.11 -17.30
C LEU A 18 2.67 -19.09 -16.16
N ALA A 19 1.76 -19.13 -15.20
CA ALA A 19 1.81 -18.23 -14.04
C ALA A 19 3.10 -18.42 -13.24
N ILE A 20 3.51 -19.66 -12.95
CA ILE A 20 4.78 -19.95 -12.28
C ILE A 20 5.96 -19.42 -13.09
N THR A 21 5.99 -19.67 -14.41
CA THR A 21 7.09 -19.20 -15.28
C THR A 21 7.19 -17.67 -15.27
N VAL A 22 6.05 -16.98 -15.34
CA VAL A 22 5.99 -15.51 -15.25
C VAL A 22 6.49 -15.01 -13.90
N LEU A 23 6.05 -15.64 -12.80
CA LEU A 23 6.49 -15.26 -11.45
C LEU A 23 7.99 -15.49 -11.26
N ILE A 24 8.53 -16.65 -11.69
CA ILE A 24 9.98 -16.92 -11.63
C ILE A 24 10.76 -15.91 -12.48
N GLY A 25 10.31 -15.66 -13.71
CA GLY A 25 10.95 -14.69 -14.60
C GLY A 25 10.95 -13.28 -14.03
N PHE A 26 9.82 -12.86 -13.43
CA PHE A 26 9.72 -11.56 -12.78
C PHE A 26 10.63 -11.48 -11.53
N GLY A 27 10.69 -12.54 -10.72
CA GLY A 27 11.58 -12.62 -9.56
C GLY A 27 13.05 -12.53 -9.97
N ALA A 28 13.47 -13.23 -11.04
CA ALA A 28 14.82 -13.15 -11.57
C ALA A 28 15.17 -11.73 -12.11
N LEU A 29 14.21 -11.06 -12.77
CA LEU A 29 14.38 -9.68 -13.20
C LEU A 29 14.51 -8.72 -12.01
N LEU A 30 13.71 -8.92 -10.97
CA LEU A 30 13.79 -8.13 -9.74
C LEU A 30 15.14 -8.32 -9.05
N GLU A 31 15.59 -9.56 -8.90
CA GLU A 31 16.89 -9.90 -8.32
C GLU A 31 18.04 -9.21 -9.06
N ARG A 32 18.02 -9.32 -10.41
CA ARG A 32 19.00 -8.65 -11.26
C ARG A 32 18.99 -7.13 -11.08
N ARG A 33 17.79 -6.54 -10.98
CA ARG A 33 17.61 -5.10 -10.88
C ARG A 33 18.06 -4.57 -9.51
N THR A 34 17.61 -5.23 -8.44
CA THR A 34 17.78 -4.77 -7.06
C THR A 34 19.13 -5.18 -6.48
N ALA A 35 19.44 -6.47 -6.50
CA ALA A 35 20.63 -7.01 -5.83
C ALA A 35 21.91 -6.98 -6.70
N LEU A 36 21.78 -7.08 -8.04
CA LEU A 36 22.95 -7.11 -8.90
C LEU A 36 23.30 -5.77 -9.57
N ARG A 37 22.28 -4.97 -9.92
CA ARG A 37 22.47 -3.69 -10.61
C ARG A 37 22.27 -2.46 -9.72
N HIS A 38 21.70 -2.65 -8.54
CA HIS A 38 21.39 -1.58 -7.59
C HIS A 38 20.67 -0.40 -8.28
N GLU A 39 19.67 -0.70 -9.12
CA GLU A 39 18.94 0.32 -9.85
C GLU A 39 18.15 1.22 -8.87
N PRO A 40 18.02 2.53 -9.17
CA PRO A 40 17.26 3.45 -8.33
C PRO A 40 15.79 3.01 -8.19
N MET A 41 15.12 3.52 -7.17
CA MET A 41 13.71 3.21 -6.87
C MET A 41 13.45 1.76 -6.40
N THR A 42 14.40 1.17 -5.67
CA THR A 42 14.24 -0.09 -4.97
C THR A 42 14.22 0.18 -3.47
N ASP A 43 13.03 0.21 -2.88
CA ASP A 43 12.84 0.64 -1.48
C ASP A 43 13.27 -0.43 -0.47
N LEU A 44 13.36 -1.70 -0.88
CA LEU A 44 13.79 -2.80 0.00
C LEU A 44 15.20 -2.56 0.57
N GLY A 45 16.13 -2.03 -0.23
CA GLY A 45 17.46 -1.68 0.23
C GLY A 45 17.43 -0.70 1.41
N VAL A 46 16.58 0.33 1.32
CA VAL A 46 16.37 1.30 2.40
C VAL A 46 15.86 0.62 3.68
N PHE A 47 14.92 -0.34 3.56
CA PHE A 47 14.41 -1.06 4.74
C PHE A 47 15.47 -1.95 5.38
N CYS A 48 16.26 -2.67 4.58
CA CYS A 48 17.34 -3.53 5.06
C CYS A 48 18.44 -2.71 5.74
N ILE A 49 18.85 -1.59 5.15
CA ILE A 49 19.82 -0.65 5.72
C ILE A 49 19.30 -0.03 7.01
N ALA A 50 18.06 0.44 7.03
CA ALA A 50 17.45 1.03 8.23
C ALA A 50 17.34 0.02 9.38
N SER A 51 17.00 -1.24 9.06
CA SER A 51 17.01 -2.32 10.04
C SER A 51 18.43 -2.58 10.57
N GLY A 52 19.41 -2.69 9.69
CA GLY A 52 20.81 -2.82 10.07
C GLY A 52 21.28 -1.70 10.98
N ALA A 53 20.89 -0.45 10.68
CA ALA A 53 21.20 0.72 11.51
C ALA A 53 20.60 0.59 12.92
N VAL A 54 19.33 0.22 13.02
CA VAL A 54 18.66 0.03 14.31
C VAL A 54 19.40 -1.01 15.17
N TRP A 55 19.73 -2.16 14.59
CA TRP A 55 20.38 -3.25 15.31
C TRP A 55 21.87 -3.00 15.58
N SER A 56 22.53 -2.16 14.77
CA SER A 56 23.91 -1.72 15.01
C SER A 56 24.03 -0.54 15.96
N GLY A 57 22.93 -0.07 16.53
CA GLY A 57 22.98 1.08 17.45
C GLY A 57 22.97 2.44 16.77
N LEU A 58 22.77 2.53 15.44
CA LEU A 58 22.76 3.76 14.67
C LEU A 58 21.32 4.33 14.52
N ASN A 59 21.22 5.60 14.15
CA ASN A 59 19.94 6.24 13.87
C ASN A 59 19.51 5.99 12.41
N PRO A 60 18.44 5.22 12.14
CA PRO A 60 18.01 4.90 10.78
C PRO A 60 17.57 6.12 9.97
N TYR A 61 17.23 7.23 10.62
CA TYR A 61 16.79 8.46 9.96
C TYR A 61 17.93 9.34 9.46
N GLU A 62 19.15 9.08 9.90
CA GLU A 62 20.36 9.78 9.48
C GLU A 62 21.12 9.05 8.37
N ILE A 63 20.65 7.85 8.01
CA ILE A 63 21.31 6.98 7.04
C ILE A 63 20.46 6.95 5.77
N SER A 64 21.10 7.15 4.61
CA SER A 64 20.50 6.96 3.30
C SER A 64 21.08 5.73 2.61
N ASP A 65 20.38 5.22 1.60
CA ASP A 65 21.00 4.40 0.58
C ASP A 65 21.93 5.24 -0.32
N TRP A 66 22.64 4.60 -1.22
CA TRP A 66 23.59 5.29 -2.10
C TRP A 66 22.94 6.23 -3.13
N HIS A 67 21.61 6.13 -3.33
CA HIS A 67 20.84 7.09 -4.13
C HIS A 67 20.34 8.30 -3.32
N GLY A 68 20.64 8.35 -2.03
CA GLY A 68 20.17 9.40 -1.14
C GLY A 68 18.76 9.19 -0.59
N TRP A 69 18.16 7.99 -0.72
CA TRP A 69 16.85 7.70 -0.16
C TRP A 69 16.96 7.29 1.31
N HIS A 70 16.06 7.84 2.12
CA HIS A 70 16.06 7.64 3.56
C HIS A 70 14.85 6.84 4.03
N TYR A 71 15.04 6.20 5.18
CA TYR A 71 13.95 5.52 5.88
C TYR A 71 12.92 6.54 6.40
N GLN A 72 11.64 6.33 6.08
CA GLN A 72 10.56 7.29 6.36
C GLN A 72 9.48 6.76 7.29
N TYR A 73 9.59 5.54 7.78
CA TYR A 73 8.56 4.88 8.56
C TYR A 73 8.84 4.96 10.07
N PRO A 74 7.82 4.73 10.95
CA PRO A 74 8.07 4.58 12.37
C PRO A 74 9.09 3.47 12.69
N PRO A 75 9.77 3.50 13.86
CA PRO A 75 10.84 2.56 14.19
C PRO A 75 10.42 1.08 14.14
N ALA A 76 9.12 0.80 14.37
CA ALA A 76 8.58 -0.56 14.43
C ALA A 76 8.90 -1.40 13.19
N LEU A 77 8.78 -0.84 11.99
CA LEU A 77 9.06 -1.58 10.76
C LEU A 77 10.54 -1.97 10.67
N ALA A 78 11.48 -1.06 10.99
CA ALA A 78 12.91 -1.37 10.99
C ALA A 78 13.26 -2.45 12.01
N ILE A 79 12.57 -2.51 13.15
CA ILE A 79 12.75 -3.56 14.16
C ILE A 79 12.28 -4.92 13.62
N VAL A 80 11.08 -4.95 13.00
CA VAL A 80 10.49 -6.19 12.45
C VAL A 80 11.30 -6.72 11.26
N PHE A 81 11.97 -5.84 10.53
CA PHE A 81 12.85 -6.20 9.41
C PHE A 81 14.20 -6.84 9.84
N ALA A 82 14.42 -7.12 11.12
CA ALA A 82 15.64 -7.74 11.62
C ALA A 82 16.15 -8.95 10.80
N PRO A 83 15.29 -9.88 10.32
CA PRO A 83 15.75 -11.00 9.48
C PRO A 83 16.35 -10.57 8.13
N PHE A 84 16.06 -9.35 7.68
CA PHE A 84 16.52 -8.75 6.42
C PHE A 84 17.56 -7.65 6.66
N ALA A 85 18.01 -7.45 7.91
CA ALA A 85 18.91 -6.38 8.28
C ALA A 85 20.24 -6.52 7.52
N GLU A 86 20.61 -5.46 6.78
CA GLU A 86 21.92 -5.40 6.13
C GLU A 86 23.02 -5.14 7.17
N PRO A 87 24.08 -5.92 7.22
CA PRO A 87 25.20 -5.65 8.10
C PRO A 87 25.81 -4.30 7.77
N ILE A 88 25.73 -3.35 8.70
CA ILE A 88 26.35 -2.04 8.54
C ILE A 88 27.74 -2.09 9.16
N PRO A 89 28.80 -1.98 8.36
CA PRO A 89 30.14 -1.78 8.92
C PRO A 89 30.16 -0.40 9.57
N VAL A 90 30.25 -0.38 10.89
CA VAL A 90 30.41 0.86 11.67
C VAL A 90 31.90 1.21 11.71
N PRO A 91 32.41 2.13 10.88
CA PRO A 91 33.77 2.59 10.99
C PRO A 91 33.97 3.22 12.39
N ALA A 92 35.15 3.03 12.98
CA ALA A 92 35.48 3.64 14.27
C ALA A 92 35.22 5.15 14.33
N ALA A 93 35.30 5.85 13.19
CA ALA A 93 34.97 7.27 13.04
C ALA A 93 33.53 7.62 13.42
N PHE A 94 32.58 6.67 13.34
CA PHE A 94 31.18 6.91 13.77
C PHE A 94 31.01 6.93 15.27
N LEU A 95 31.97 6.41 15.99
CA LEU A 95 32.01 6.44 17.46
C LEU A 95 32.51 7.80 17.99
N LEU A 96 33.00 8.67 17.08
CA LEU A 96 33.48 10.00 17.47
C LEU A 96 32.30 10.97 17.66
N PRO A 97 32.43 11.94 18.60
CA PRO A 97 31.48 13.03 18.77
C PRO A 97 31.26 13.83 17.47
N ASP A 98 30.06 14.32 17.23
CA ASP A 98 29.66 15.03 15.99
C ASP A 98 30.58 16.19 15.59
N LYS A 99 31.15 16.90 16.58
CA LYS A 99 32.08 18.01 16.36
C LYS A 99 33.37 17.63 15.63
N ASP A 100 33.76 16.36 15.68
CA ASP A 100 35.00 15.83 15.10
C ASP A 100 34.78 15.17 13.73
N ARG A 101 33.53 15.18 13.22
CA ARG A 101 33.12 14.57 11.94
C ARG A 101 33.18 15.57 10.80
N THR A 102 34.36 16.03 10.37
CA THR A 102 34.50 17.02 9.30
C THR A 102 34.31 16.47 7.89
N SER A 103 34.72 15.25 7.64
CA SER A 103 34.42 14.43 6.45
C SER A 103 34.86 13.00 6.68
N ILE A 104 34.09 12.03 6.23
CA ILE A 104 34.44 10.61 6.33
C ILE A 104 34.49 10.05 4.91
N ASN A 105 35.65 9.55 4.50
CA ASN A 105 35.77 8.74 3.30
C ASN A 105 35.33 7.31 3.65
N THR A 106 34.22 6.88 3.05
CA THR A 106 33.79 5.49 3.23
C THR A 106 34.72 4.54 2.52
N PRO A 107 34.83 3.27 2.96
CA PRO A 107 35.62 2.23 2.27
C PRO A 107 35.23 2.09 0.79
N TRP A 108 34.07 2.59 0.37
CA TRP A 108 33.56 2.52 -1.01
C TRP A 108 33.83 3.78 -1.84
N GLY A 109 34.69 4.69 -1.38
CA GLY A 109 35.17 5.84 -2.16
C GLY A 109 34.25 7.06 -2.16
N TYR A 110 33.20 7.11 -1.33
CA TYR A 110 32.33 8.30 -1.22
C TYR A 110 32.82 9.22 -0.11
N SER A 111 32.96 10.50 -0.44
CA SER A 111 33.16 11.55 0.54
C SER A 111 31.80 11.97 1.08
N ILE A 112 31.58 11.77 2.38
CA ILE A 112 30.35 12.19 3.06
C ILE A 112 30.55 13.63 3.52
N PRO A 113 29.75 14.59 3.03
CA PRO A 113 29.75 15.94 3.60
C PRO A 113 29.37 15.84 5.09
N GLY A 114 29.94 16.70 5.95
CA GLY A 114 29.74 16.68 7.39
C GLY A 114 28.33 16.88 7.94
N ASN A 115 27.31 16.74 7.09
CA ASN A 115 25.88 16.86 7.39
C ASN A 115 25.17 15.51 7.27
N ASN A 116 25.55 14.51 8.06
CA ASN A 116 24.71 13.35 8.44
C ASN A 116 24.13 12.45 7.34
N TYR A 117 24.68 12.37 6.12
CA TYR A 117 24.16 11.52 5.07
C TYR A 117 25.17 10.45 4.64
N TYR A 118 24.81 9.19 4.86
CA TYR A 118 25.63 8.05 4.45
C TYR A 118 24.94 7.30 3.32
N GLY A 119 25.48 7.37 2.11
CA GLY A 119 25.10 6.48 1.04
C GLY A 119 25.65 5.07 1.30
N LEU A 120 24.80 4.15 1.77
CA LEU A 120 25.17 2.76 1.98
C LEU A 120 24.68 1.90 0.84
N HIS A 121 25.51 0.92 0.44
CA HIS A 121 25.10 -0.12 -0.48
C HIS A 121 24.62 -1.35 0.30
N ALA A 122 23.46 -1.87 -0.06
CA ALA A 122 23.04 -3.19 0.35
C ALA A 122 23.64 -4.21 -0.65
N GLU A 123 24.90 -4.61 -0.43
CA GLU A 123 25.68 -5.44 -1.36
C GLU A 123 26.05 -6.81 -0.79
N SER A 124 25.64 -7.11 0.42
CA SER A 124 25.99 -8.39 1.03
C SER A 124 25.32 -9.57 0.34
N ALA A 125 25.90 -10.76 0.45
CA ALA A 125 25.23 -11.99 0.05
C ALA A 125 23.90 -12.17 0.79
N HIS A 126 23.77 -11.60 1.99
CA HIS A 126 22.54 -11.56 2.78
C HIS A 126 21.46 -10.70 2.08
N PHE A 127 21.82 -9.57 1.49
CA PHE A 127 20.86 -8.73 0.75
C PHE A 127 20.27 -9.46 -0.46
N PHE A 128 21.12 -10.17 -1.22
CA PHE A 128 20.65 -11.02 -2.32
C PHE A 128 19.59 -12.02 -1.85
N PHE A 129 19.86 -12.72 -0.76
CA PHE A 129 18.89 -13.63 -0.16
C PHE A 129 17.62 -12.90 0.31
N SER A 130 17.77 -11.73 0.90
CA SER A 130 16.68 -10.90 1.39
C SER A 130 15.71 -10.48 0.27
N VAL A 131 16.24 -10.11 -0.92
CA VAL A 131 15.43 -9.76 -2.09
C VAL A 131 14.57 -10.96 -2.52
N ALA A 132 15.17 -12.14 -2.65
CA ALA A 132 14.46 -13.35 -3.07
C ALA A 132 13.37 -13.76 -2.08
N VAL A 133 13.69 -13.78 -0.77
CA VAL A 133 12.73 -14.15 0.28
C VAL A 133 11.60 -13.11 0.38
N TRP A 134 11.93 -11.81 0.33
CA TRP A 134 10.94 -10.75 0.37
C TRP A 134 9.99 -10.84 -0.83
N TYR A 135 10.51 -11.07 -2.02
CA TYR A 135 9.70 -11.31 -3.21
C TYR A 135 8.74 -12.48 -3.03
N LEU A 136 9.24 -13.62 -2.56
CA LEU A 136 8.42 -14.80 -2.30
C LEU A 136 7.30 -14.51 -1.28
N LEU A 137 7.62 -13.83 -0.17
CA LEU A 137 6.63 -13.45 0.85
C LEU A 137 5.55 -12.54 0.27
N ASN A 138 5.92 -11.58 -0.60
CA ASN A 138 4.95 -10.71 -1.26
C ASN A 138 4.05 -11.49 -2.23
N VAL A 139 4.60 -12.40 -3.03
CA VAL A 139 3.81 -13.27 -3.93
C VAL A 139 2.81 -14.12 -3.13
N LEU A 140 3.26 -14.74 -2.04
CA LEU A 140 2.39 -15.51 -1.14
C LEU A 140 1.32 -14.62 -0.49
N GLY A 141 1.69 -13.40 -0.06
CA GLY A 141 0.77 -12.42 0.50
C GLY A 141 -0.35 -12.01 -0.47
N ILE A 142 -0.03 -11.84 -1.75
CA ILE A 142 -1.01 -11.52 -2.79
C ILE A 142 -1.96 -12.69 -3.05
N ILE A 143 -1.42 -13.90 -3.22
CA ILE A 143 -2.22 -15.11 -3.42
C ILE A 143 -3.16 -15.32 -2.24
N PHE A 144 -2.63 -15.21 -1.02
CA PHE A 144 -3.40 -15.28 0.21
C PHE A 144 -4.50 -14.20 0.24
N SER A 145 -4.17 -12.95 -0.07
CA SER A 145 -5.11 -11.83 -0.04
C SER A 145 -6.27 -12.04 -1.01
N ALA A 146 -6.00 -12.42 -2.26
CA ALA A 146 -7.04 -12.69 -3.24
C ALA A 146 -7.94 -13.87 -2.82
N HIS A 147 -7.34 -14.92 -2.23
CA HIS A 147 -8.08 -16.09 -1.76
C HIS A 147 -8.92 -15.77 -0.52
N ALA A 148 -8.35 -15.13 0.49
CA ALA A 148 -9.02 -14.82 1.75
C ALA A 148 -10.20 -13.84 1.57
N LEU A 149 -10.06 -12.81 0.71
CA LEU A 149 -11.18 -11.93 0.34
C LEU A 149 -12.30 -12.70 -0.34
N SER A 150 -11.96 -13.57 -1.30
CA SER A 150 -12.96 -14.39 -1.97
C SER A 150 -13.68 -15.32 -1.00
N CYS A 151 -12.96 -15.95 -0.08
CA CYS A 151 -13.56 -16.80 0.98
C CYS A 151 -14.47 -15.98 1.90
N ALA A 152 -14.06 -14.75 2.28
CA ALA A 152 -14.89 -13.86 3.09
C ALA A 152 -16.23 -13.51 2.40
N LEU A 153 -16.20 -13.24 1.07
CA LEU A 153 -17.41 -12.96 0.29
C LEU A 153 -18.28 -14.19 0.06
N GLU A 154 -17.67 -15.38 -0.07
CA GLU A 154 -18.34 -16.66 -0.27
C GLU A 154 -18.88 -17.26 1.03
N GLY A 155 -18.50 -16.73 2.20
CA GLY A 155 -18.81 -17.32 3.51
C GLY A 155 -18.17 -18.70 3.71
N ARG A 156 -16.94 -18.90 3.18
CA ARG A 156 -16.20 -20.17 3.20
C ARG A 156 -14.92 -20.05 4.03
N ASP A 157 -14.48 -21.17 4.57
CA ASP A 157 -13.17 -21.26 5.23
C ASP A 157 -12.02 -21.26 4.22
N LEU A 158 -10.83 -20.81 4.66
CA LEU A 158 -9.61 -20.77 3.81
C LEU A 158 -9.21 -22.14 3.26
N GLY A 159 -9.45 -23.23 3.98
CA GLY A 159 -9.13 -24.58 3.56
C GLY A 159 -10.20 -25.24 2.70
N SER A 160 -11.29 -24.55 2.35
CA SER A 160 -12.36 -25.14 1.55
C SER A 160 -11.88 -25.46 0.12
N PRO A 161 -12.09 -26.69 -0.39
CA PRO A 161 -11.68 -27.04 -1.74
C PRO A 161 -12.47 -26.24 -2.78
N PRO A 162 -11.92 -26.05 -4.02
CA PRO A 162 -12.68 -25.46 -5.10
C PRO A 162 -14.00 -26.18 -5.35
N PRO A 163 -15.06 -25.50 -5.81
CA PRO A 163 -16.31 -26.15 -6.19
C PRO A 163 -16.10 -27.19 -7.30
N GLU A 164 -16.84 -28.27 -7.25
CA GLU A 164 -16.77 -29.35 -8.28
C GLU A 164 -17.50 -28.95 -9.57
N GLU A 165 -18.62 -28.25 -9.45
CA GLU A 165 -19.42 -27.80 -10.56
C GLU A 165 -18.65 -26.79 -11.43
N SER A 166 -18.62 -26.98 -12.73
CA SER A 166 -17.79 -26.22 -13.67
C SER A 166 -18.10 -24.72 -13.68
N ALA A 167 -19.37 -24.32 -13.65
CA ALA A 167 -19.79 -22.94 -13.67
C ALA A 167 -19.38 -22.21 -12.37
N THR A 168 -19.64 -22.84 -11.22
CA THR A 168 -19.27 -22.33 -9.90
C THR A 168 -17.75 -22.28 -9.72
N ARG A 169 -17.02 -23.28 -10.24
CA ARG A 169 -15.55 -23.31 -10.27
C ARG A 169 -15.00 -22.16 -11.11
N ARG A 170 -15.58 -21.87 -12.29
CA ARG A 170 -15.16 -20.74 -13.13
C ARG A 170 -15.32 -19.41 -12.36
N ARG A 171 -16.48 -19.18 -11.71
CA ARG A 171 -16.71 -17.99 -10.87
C ARG A 171 -15.73 -17.92 -9.69
N TRP A 172 -15.40 -19.04 -9.07
CA TRP A 172 -14.42 -19.16 -8.00
C TRP A 172 -13.03 -18.66 -8.45
N TRP A 173 -12.56 -19.01 -9.67
CA TRP A 173 -11.33 -18.50 -10.26
C TRP A 173 -11.41 -17.01 -10.59
N TRP A 174 -12.49 -16.55 -11.21
CA TRP A 174 -12.65 -15.15 -11.58
C TRP A 174 -12.58 -14.20 -10.38
N ARG A 175 -13.20 -14.54 -9.27
CA ARG A 175 -13.13 -13.74 -8.04
C ARG A 175 -11.72 -13.56 -7.51
N ARG A 176 -10.82 -14.52 -7.76
CA ARG A 176 -9.42 -14.50 -7.30
C ARG A 176 -8.49 -13.83 -8.27
N LEU A 177 -8.66 -14.07 -9.57
CA LEU A 177 -7.71 -13.63 -10.61
C LEU A 177 -8.06 -12.27 -11.21
N LEU A 178 -9.34 -11.97 -11.47
CA LEU A 178 -9.74 -10.74 -12.14
C LEU A 178 -9.39 -9.47 -11.33
N PRO A 179 -9.60 -9.43 -10.01
CA PRO A 179 -9.16 -8.27 -9.22
C PRO A 179 -7.64 -8.03 -9.26
N LEU A 180 -6.85 -9.09 -9.32
CA LEU A 180 -5.40 -8.98 -9.49
C LEU A 180 -5.02 -8.45 -10.87
N ALA A 181 -5.75 -8.87 -11.91
CA ALA A 181 -5.57 -8.34 -13.27
C ALA A 181 -5.94 -6.86 -13.36
N VAL A 182 -7.00 -6.42 -12.66
CA VAL A 182 -7.39 -5.01 -12.54
C VAL A 182 -6.28 -4.16 -11.92
N LEU A 183 -5.60 -4.70 -10.93
CA LEU A 183 -4.53 -4.01 -10.18
C LEU A 183 -3.12 -4.41 -10.64
N ALA A 184 -2.98 -5.07 -11.80
CA ALA A 184 -1.71 -5.63 -12.27
C ALA A 184 -0.60 -4.57 -12.38
N GLY A 185 -0.93 -3.35 -12.80
CA GLY A 185 0.02 -2.25 -12.87
C GLY A 185 0.57 -1.87 -11.49
N SER A 186 -0.31 -1.66 -10.51
CA SER A 186 0.07 -1.33 -9.15
C SER A 186 0.84 -2.47 -8.49
N LEU A 187 0.38 -3.70 -8.69
CA LEU A 187 1.02 -4.93 -8.22
C LEU A 187 2.45 -5.09 -8.77
N GLY A 188 2.63 -4.94 -10.08
CA GLY A 188 3.94 -5.06 -10.71
C GLY A 188 4.93 -3.99 -10.22
N THR A 189 4.45 -2.77 -9.98
CA THR A 189 5.29 -1.69 -9.45
C THR A 189 5.66 -1.93 -8.00
N ASP A 190 4.73 -2.38 -7.16
CA ASP A 190 4.97 -2.70 -5.75
C ASP A 190 6.04 -3.80 -5.62
N LEU A 191 5.84 -4.91 -6.33
CA LEU A 191 6.82 -6.01 -6.38
C LEU A 191 8.18 -5.53 -6.87
N SER A 192 8.23 -4.70 -7.93
CA SER A 192 9.48 -4.24 -8.53
C SER A 192 10.26 -3.28 -7.62
N ARG A 193 9.58 -2.59 -6.72
CA ARG A 193 10.19 -1.70 -5.73
C ARG A 193 10.55 -2.40 -4.42
N GLY A 194 9.99 -3.59 -4.16
CA GLY A 194 10.12 -4.27 -2.87
C GLY A 194 9.44 -3.53 -1.72
N GLN A 195 8.28 -2.91 -2.00
CA GLN A 195 7.52 -2.13 -1.02
C GLN A 195 6.86 -3.00 0.06
N ALA A 196 6.40 -2.34 1.14
CA ALA A 196 5.69 -2.99 2.24
C ALA A 196 4.15 -2.97 2.07
N ASP A 197 3.63 -2.52 0.92
CA ASP A 197 2.18 -2.35 0.73
C ASP A 197 1.45 -3.68 0.63
N ILE A 198 2.10 -4.73 0.09
CA ILE A 198 1.53 -6.09 0.09
C ILE A 198 1.42 -6.64 1.51
N LEU A 199 2.37 -6.37 2.39
CA LEU A 199 2.28 -6.72 3.80
C LEU A 199 1.09 -6.02 4.47
N MET A 200 0.92 -4.71 4.19
CA MET A 200 -0.24 -3.95 4.69
C MET A 200 -1.55 -4.48 4.13
N LEU A 201 -1.61 -4.78 2.83
CA LEU A 201 -2.78 -5.39 2.19
C LEU A 201 -3.12 -6.73 2.82
N THR A 202 -2.13 -7.59 3.04
CA THR A 202 -2.31 -8.91 3.66
C THR A 202 -2.91 -8.76 5.07
N ALA A 203 -2.44 -7.80 5.86
CA ALA A 203 -2.98 -7.51 7.17
C ALA A 203 -4.43 -6.98 7.10
N ILE A 204 -4.74 -6.05 6.18
CA ILE A 204 -6.10 -5.54 5.95
C ILE A 204 -7.04 -6.69 5.60
N VAL A 205 -6.64 -7.54 4.66
CA VAL A 205 -7.45 -8.67 4.17
C VAL A 205 -7.66 -9.71 5.26
N LEU A 206 -6.62 -10.04 6.01
CA LEU A 206 -6.75 -10.94 7.17
C LEU A 206 -7.72 -10.35 8.20
N GLY A 207 -7.65 -9.04 8.45
CA GLY A 207 -8.59 -8.32 9.30
C GLY A 207 -10.04 -8.44 8.80
N ILE A 208 -10.27 -8.27 7.48
CA ILE A 208 -11.60 -8.46 6.87
C ILE A 208 -12.07 -9.90 7.06
N PHE A 209 -11.26 -10.89 6.72
CA PHE A 209 -11.60 -12.31 6.85
C PHE A 209 -11.92 -12.68 8.30
N LEU A 210 -11.12 -12.25 9.26
CA LEU A 210 -11.36 -12.49 10.69
C LEU A 210 -12.64 -11.79 11.17
N ALA A 211 -12.90 -10.57 10.71
CA ALA A 211 -14.09 -9.82 11.07
C ALA A 211 -15.39 -10.48 10.57
N THR A 212 -15.38 -11.00 9.33
CA THR A 212 -16.52 -11.75 8.75
C THR A 212 -16.75 -13.08 9.45
N ASN A 213 -15.69 -13.68 10.00
CA ASN A 213 -15.75 -14.91 10.83
C ASN A 213 -15.91 -14.62 12.33
N SER A 214 -16.48 -13.48 12.70
CA SER A 214 -16.79 -13.09 14.09
C SER A 214 -15.59 -12.93 15.03
N LYS A 215 -14.35 -13.02 14.55
CA LYS A 215 -13.12 -12.85 15.33
C LYS A 215 -12.73 -11.38 15.42
N LYS A 216 -13.61 -10.55 15.97
CA LYS A 216 -13.51 -9.07 15.94
C LYS A 216 -12.23 -8.53 16.60
N PHE A 217 -11.80 -9.07 17.75
CA PHE A 217 -10.57 -8.62 18.41
C PHE A 217 -9.33 -8.82 17.53
N SER A 218 -9.17 -10.04 17.00
CA SER A 218 -8.04 -10.36 16.10
C SER A 218 -8.06 -9.53 14.82
N ALA A 219 -9.26 -9.25 14.29
CA ALA A 219 -9.41 -8.33 13.14
C ALA A 219 -8.88 -6.93 13.48
N GLY A 220 -9.15 -6.43 14.70
CA GLY A 220 -8.61 -5.16 15.17
C GLY A 220 -7.09 -5.14 15.25
N LEU A 221 -6.46 -6.21 15.75
CA LEU A 221 -5.00 -6.35 15.76
C LEU A 221 -4.42 -6.26 14.32
N CYS A 222 -5.06 -6.93 13.36
CA CYS A 222 -4.63 -6.88 11.96
C CYS A 222 -4.76 -5.46 11.37
N PHE A 223 -5.83 -4.72 11.67
CA PHE A 223 -6.00 -3.35 11.18
C PHE A 223 -5.02 -2.34 11.78
N ALA A 224 -4.42 -2.64 12.94
CA ALA A 224 -3.37 -1.81 13.50
C ALA A 224 -2.07 -1.87 12.67
N ILE A 225 -1.73 -3.01 12.06
CA ILE A 225 -0.47 -3.21 11.33
C ILE A 225 -0.24 -2.15 10.22
N PRO A 226 -1.16 -1.91 9.28
CA PRO A 226 -0.96 -0.90 8.25
C PRO A 226 -0.70 0.51 8.79
N ALA A 227 -1.41 0.88 9.87
CA ALA A 227 -1.27 2.18 10.49
C ALA A 227 0.11 2.39 11.17
N THR A 228 0.78 1.31 11.56
CA THR A 228 2.13 1.34 12.15
C THR A 228 3.24 1.33 11.10
N ILE A 229 2.93 0.93 9.87
CA ILE A 229 3.87 0.95 8.76
C ILE A 229 3.82 2.31 8.07
N LYS A 230 2.64 2.75 7.62
CA LYS A 230 2.44 4.04 6.95
C LYS A 230 1.34 4.83 7.63
N LEU A 231 1.52 6.15 7.77
CA LEU A 231 0.57 7.01 8.50
C LEU A 231 -0.78 7.23 7.79
N PHE A 232 -0.92 6.92 6.51
CA PHE A 232 -2.16 7.20 5.80
C PHE A 232 -3.31 6.19 6.04
N PRO A 233 -3.10 4.91 6.39
CA PRO A 233 -4.18 4.00 6.72
C PRO A 233 -4.97 4.26 8.03
N PRO A 234 -4.66 5.25 8.90
CA PRO A 234 -5.45 5.50 10.12
C PRO A 234 -6.95 5.68 9.91
N PHE A 235 -7.41 6.06 8.69
CA PHE A 235 -8.83 6.10 8.37
C PHE A 235 -9.52 4.74 8.55
N LEU A 236 -8.78 3.64 8.36
CA LEU A 236 -9.25 2.27 8.65
C LEU A 236 -9.63 2.10 10.13
N LEU A 237 -8.89 2.77 11.02
CA LEU A 237 -9.09 2.68 12.45
C LEU A 237 -10.42 3.33 12.89
N ALA A 238 -10.98 4.24 12.07
CA ALA A 238 -12.27 4.86 12.33
C ALA A 238 -13.43 3.83 12.24
N TYR A 239 -13.32 2.80 11.41
CA TYR A 239 -14.40 1.83 11.18
C TYR A 239 -14.95 1.21 12.48
N PRO A 240 -14.13 0.56 13.34
CA PRO A 240 -14.66 -0.10 14.54
C PRO A 240 -15.31 0.88 15.52
N PHE A 241 -14.85 2.14 15.60
CA PHE A 241 -15.45 3.18 16.44
C PHE A 241 -16.79 3.64 15.87
N LEU A 242 -16.86 3.94 14.57
CA LEU A 242 -18.08 4.33 13.89
C LEU A 242 -19.19 3.26 13.97
N ARG A 243 -18.78 1.98 13.93
CA ARG A 243 -19.67 0.83 14.01
C ARG A 243 -19.92 0.35 15.43
N ARG A 244 -19.35 1.02 16.45
CA ARG A 244 -19.42 0.62 17.86
C ARG A 244 -19.02 -0.85 18.08
N GLN A 245 -18.07 -1.33 17.27
CA GLN A 245 -17.53 -2.68 17.40
C GLN A 245 -16.39 -2.68 18.43
N TRP A 246 -16.73 -2.52 19.70
CA TRP A 246 -15.78 -2.27 20.79
C TRP A 246 -14.69 -3.34 20.92
N ARG A 247 -15.02 -4.61 20.65
CA ARG A 247 -14.01 -5.69 20.66
C ARG A 247 -12.95 -5.47 19.58
N MET A 248 -13.37 -5.03 18.39
CA MET A 248 -12.43 -4.70 17.30
C MET A 248 -11.66 -3.42 17.62
N ALA A 249 -12.31 -2.39 18.14
CA ALA A 249 -11.66 -1.14 18.56
C ALA A 249 -10.60 -1.41 19.63
N PHE A 250 -10.89 -2.26 20.61
CA PHE A 250 -9.92 -2.69 21.62
C PHE A 250 -8.74 -3.43 20.99
N GLY A 251 -8.99 -4.34 20.03
CA GLY A 251 -7.93 -5.01 19.25
C GLY A 251 -7.03 -4.03 18.52
N VAL A 252 -7.60 -2.97 17.90
CA VAL A 252 -6.82 -1.89 17.25
C VAL A 252 -5.93 -1.18 18.28
N VAL A 253 -6.48 -0.74 19.41
CA VAL A 253 -5.73 -0.03 20.45
C VAL A 253 -4.57 -0.89 20.97
N ILE A 254 -4.84 -2.16 21.28
CA ILE A 254 -3.80 -3.09 21.73
C ILE A 254 -2.75 -3.34 20.65
N GLY A 255 -3.15 -3.50 19.38
CA GLY A 255 -2.22 -3.68 18.27
C GLY A 255 -1.30 -2.47 18.07
N LEU A 256 -1.86 -1.25 18.12
CA LEU A 256 -1.07 -0.01 18.08
C LEU A 256 -0.11 0.08 19.26
N PHE A 257 -0.59 -0.20 20.48
CA PHE A 257 0.24 -0.20 21.68
C PHE A 257 1.41 -1.19 21.55
N ILE A 258 1.14 -2.42 21.13
CA ILE A 258 2.17 -3.45 20.94
C ILE A 258 3.20 -2.98 19.92
N LEU A 259 2.78 -2.53 18.74
CA LEU A 259 3.70 -2.25 17.63
C LEU A 259 4.42 -0.92 17.78
N LEU A 260 3.74 0.14 18.25
CA LEU A 260 4.34 1.47 18.34
C LEU A 260 5.04 1.73 19.69
N ILE A 261 4.66 1.04 20.75
CA ILE A 261 5.18 1.32 22.08
C ILE A 261 5.92 0.12 22.66
N ALA A 262 5.24 -1.00 22.88
CA ALA A 262 5.82 -2.14 23.58
C ALA A 262 7.01 -2.74 22.82
N LEU A 263 6.87 -2.97 21.51
CA LEU A 263 7.92 -3.55 20.68
C LEU A 263 9.21 -2.69 20.71
N PRO A 264 9.19 -1.39 20.39
CA PRO A 264 10.40 -0.58 20.50
C PRO A 264 10.96 -0.50 21.93
N LEU A 265 10.12 -0.37 22.95
CA LEU A 265 10.58 -0.30 24.34
C LEU A 265 11.30 -1.59 24.79
N VAL A 266 10.76 -2.76 24.43
CA VAL A 266 11.33 -4.05 24.80
C VAL A 266 12.63 -4.32 24.02
N THR A 267 12.68 -3.94 22.74
CA THR A 267 13.82 -4.26 21.88
C THR A 267 14.98 -3.26 22.00
N LEU A 268 14.67 -1.98 22.15
CA LEU A 268 15.68 -0.90 22.11
C LEU A 268 15.91 -0.23 23.47
N GLY A 269 15.01 -0.47 24.43
CA GLY A 269 14.98 0.23 25.70
C GLY A 269 14.37 1.64 25.63
N PRO A 270 14.03 2.25 26.79
CA PRO A 270 13.24 3.49 26.81
C PRO A 270 13.99 4.71 26.24
N LYS A 271 15.29 4.83 26.55
CA LYS A 271 16.10 5.97 26.09
C LYS A 271 16.15 6.03 24.57
N ARG A 272 16.56 4.92 23.93
CA ARG A 272 16.75 4.85 22.49
C ARG A 272 15.39 4.92 21.74
N THR A 273 14.35 4.30 22.26
CA THR A 273 12.99 4.42 21.70
C THR A 273 12.57 5.89 21.66
N LYS A 274 12.77 6.64 22.75
CA LYS A 274 12.47 8.07 22.79
C LYS A 274 13.26 8.86 21.74
N GLU A 275 14.57 8.62 21.65
CA GLU A 275 15.45 9.29 20.68
C GLU A 275 15.00 9.06 19.24
N LEU A 276 14.71 7.81 18.87
CA LEU A 276 14.25 7.48 17.52
C LEU A 276 12.90 8.10 17.18
N TYR A 277 11.92 8.10 18.12
CA TYR A 277 10.64 8.76 17.89
C TYR A 277 10.76 10.29 17.82
N GLN A 278 11.63 10.89 18.61
CA GLN A 278 11.91 12.33 18.51
C GLN A 278 12.51 12.67 17.16
N CYS A 279 13.51 11.92 16.69
CA CYS A 279 14.10 12.12 15.39
C CYS A 279 13.07 11.92 14.28
N TRP A 280 12.31 10.82 14.29
CA TRP A 280 11.23 10.57 13.34
C TRP A 280 10.21 11.71 13.27
N PHE A 281 9.81 12.23 14.43
CA PHE A 281 8.83 13.30 14.51
C PHE A 281 9.39 14.61 13.94
N GLU A 282 10.62 14.99 14.28
CA GLU A 282 11.23 16.25 13.83
C GLU A 282 11.58 16.22 12.34
N VAL A 283 12.13 15.12 11.85
CA VAL A 283 12.64 15.02 10.47
C VAL A 283 11.55 14.65 9.46
N LEU A 284 10.52 13.90 9.86
CA LEU A 284 9.51 13.36 8.96
C LEU A 284 8.10 13.85 9.27
N ALA A 285 7.60 13.64 10.50
CA ALA A 285 6.20 13.91 10.81
C ALA A 285 5.88 15.41 10.78
N LYS A 286 6.69 16.24 11.39
CA LYS A 286 6.52 17.71 11.40
C LYS A 286 6.59 18.31 9.98
N PRO A 287 7.62 18.03 9.14
CA PRO A 287 7.68 18.52 7.78
C PRO A 287 6.53 18.04 6.91
N ALA A 288 6.12 16.77 7.04
CA ALA A 288 4.96 16.22 6.31
C ALA A 288 3.65 16.95 6.65
N LEU A 289 3.52 17.46 7.88
CA LEU A 289 2.39 18.29 8.31
C LEU A 289 2.54 19.78 7.93
N GLY A 290 3.62 20.17 7.27
CA GLY A 290 3.90 21.57 6.90
C GLY A 290 4.44 22.43 8.05
N HIS A 291 4.91 21.82 9.15
CA HIS A 291 5.37 22.48 10.38
C HIS A 291 6.84 22.11 10.67
N GLY A 292 7.75 22.18 9.92
CA GLY A 292 9.16 21.88 10.22
C GLY A 292 10.10 22.96 9.69
N THR A 293 11.19 23.18 10.39
CA THR A 293 12.33 23.98 9.92
C THR A 293 13.31 23.15 9.10
N ASP A 294 13.31 21.84 9.31
CA ASP A 294 14.14 20.90 8.54
C ASP A 294 13.48 20.62 7.19
N LYS A 295 14.13 21.10 6.13
CA LYS A 295 13.69 20.89 4.73
C LYS A 295 14.55 19.85 4.00
N SER A 296 15.49 19.19 4.68
CA SER A 296 16.43 18.26 4.06
C SER A 296 15.74 17.08 3.36
N ARG A 297 14.56 16.67 3.88
CA ARG A 297 13.77 15.55 3.34
C ARG A 297 12.57 15.98 2.49
N GLN A 298 12.44 17.28 2.22
CA GLN A 298 11.22 17.79 1.59
C GLN A 298 10.99 17.26 0.19
N SER A 299 12.04 17.07 -0.60
CA SER A 299 11.93 16.49 -1.95
C SER A 299 11.49 15.02 -1.90
N GLU A 300 11.93 14.28 -0.89
CA GLU A 300 11.53 12.88 -0.69
C GLU A 300 10.09 12.77 -0.13
N LEU A 301 9.70 13.71 0.76
CA LEU A 301 8.42 13.66 1.46
C LEU A 301 7.27 14.26 0.67
N THR A 302 7.51 15.30 -0.10
CA THR A 302 6.40 16.03 -0.71
C THR A 302 6.44 16.08 -2.21
N GLY A 303 7.60 16.07 -2.86
CA GLY A 303 7.78 15.94 -4.31
C GLY A 303 6.62 16.45 -5.19
N MET A 304 6.03 17.63 -4.86
CA MET A 304 4.76 18.09 -5.44
C MET A 304 4.84 18.30 -6.95
N GLY A 305 5.99 18.76 -7.44
CA GLY A 305 6.24 18.92 -8.87
C GLY A 305 6.45 17.60 -9.63
N SER A 306 6.62 16.47 -8.91
CA SER A 306 6.81 15.17 -9.54
C SER A 306 5.49 14.60 -10.06
N THR A 307 5.51 14.13 -11.31
CA THR A 307 4.37 13.41 -11.89
C THR A 307 4.13 12.03 -11.28
N ASP A 308 5.06 11.52 -10.47
CA ASP A 308 4.92 10.23 -9.78
C ASP A 308 4.06 10.32 -8.53
N ASN A 309 3.88 11.53 -7.98
CA ASN A 309 2.95 11.76 -6.89
C ASN A 309 1.53 11.96 -7.44
N GLN A 310 0.64 11.03 -7.15
CA GLN A 310 -0.76 10.98 -7.62
C GLN A 310 -1.75 11.36 -6.51
N SER A 311 -1.31 12.12 -5.48
CA SER A 311 -2.23 12.67 -4.48
C SER A 311 -3.13 13.76 -5.08
N LEU A 312 -4.26 14.02 -4.42
CA LEU A 312 -5.13 15.13 -4.83
C LEU A 312 -4.39 16.48 -4.77
N LEU A 313 -3.51 16.65 -3.76
CA LEU A 313 -2.69 17.87 -3.63
C LEU A 313 -1.73 18.02 -4.79
N ALA A 314 -1.01 16.94 -5.15
CA ALA A 314 -0.09 16.97 -6.28
C ALA A 314 -0.82 17.20 -7.61
N ALA A 315 -1.99 16.60 -7.81
CA ALA A 315 -2.80 16.84 -9.01
C ALA A 315 -3.22 18.32 -9.14
N ILE A 316 -3.72 18.94 -8.08
CA ILE A 316 -4.10 20.36 -8.07
C ILE A 316 -2.87 21.25 -8.30
N HIS A 317 -1.75 20.95 -7.62
CA HIS A 317 -0.49 21.69 -7.79
C HIS A 317 0.04 21.62 -9.22
N ASN A 318 0.02 20.43 -9.84
CA ASN A 318 0.45 20.24 -11.22
C ASN A 318 -0.48 20.96 -12.20
N TRP A 319 -1.80 20.99 -11.96
CA TRP A 319 -2.74 21.78 -12.78
C TRP A 319 -2.48 23.28 -12.66
N SER A 320 -2.23 23.79 -11.46
CA SER A 320 -1.91 25.21 -11.23
C SER A 320 -0.61 25.64 -11.92
N ASN A 321 0.36 24.74 -12.00
CA ASN A 321 1.69 25.01 -12.54
C ASN A 321 1.94 24.38 -13.92
N ARG A 322 0.89 23.95 -14.64
CA ARG A 322 1.04 23.21 -15.92
C ARG A 322 1.75 23.96 -17.04
N ALA A 323 1.84 25.28 -16.96
CA ALA A 323 2.59 26.07 -17.92
C ALA A 323 4.12 25.88 -17.79
N GLN A 324 4.58 25.33 -16.66
CA GLN A 324 5.98 25.06 -16.39
C GLN A 324 6.28 23.57 -16.59
N PRO A 325 7.45 23.20 -17.15
CA PRO A 325 7.86 21.80 -17.20
C PRO A 325 8.01 21.25 -15.78
N PRO A 326 7.78 19.93 -15.53
CA PRO A 326 7.80 19.34 -14.18
C PRO A 326 9.06 19.62 -13.37
N SER A 327 10.22 19.69 -14.03
CA SER A 327 11.51 19.99 -13.40
C SER A 327 11.68 21.43 -12.88
N GLN A 328 10.81 22.36 -13.30
CA GLN A 328 10.85 23.77 -12.91
C GLN A 328 9.70 24.17 -11.98
N ARG A 329 8.78 23.24 -11.69
CA ARG A 329 7.66 23.51 -10.78
C ARG A 329 8.13 23.65 -9.34
N PRO A 330 7.44 24.48 -8.53
CA PRO A 330 7.73 24.57 -7.12
C PRO A 330 7.67 23.19 -6.44
N VAL A 331 8.59 22.92 -5.55
CA VAL A 331 8.61 21.65 -4.78
C VAL A 331 7.51 21.64 -3.70
N GLU A 332 7.07 22.82 -3.27
CA GLU A 332 6.06 23.01 -2.23
C GLU A 332 4.74 23.49 -2.80
N ALA A 333 3.64 22.90 -2.35
CA ALA A 333 2.30 23.41 -2.62
C ALA A 333 2.06 24.73 -1.87
N THR A 334 1.33 25.65 -2.49
CA THR A 334 0.92 26.91 -1.86
C THR A 334 -0.07 26.69 -0.71
N ALA A 335 -0.20 27.68 0.18
CA ALA A 335 -1.20 27.62 1.25
C ALA A 335 -2.64 27.52 0.70
N ALA A 336 -2.92 28.18 -0.43
CA ALA A 336 -4.22 28.12 -1.10
C ALA A 336 -4.54 26.71 -1.62
N GLU A 337 -3.59 26.04 -2.27
CA GLU A 337 -3.73 24.67 -2.74
C GLU A 337 -3.96 23.70 -1.57
N ARG A 338 -3.19 23.81 -0.50
CA ARG A 338 -3.38 23.00 0.73
C ARG A 338 -4.76 23.22 1.35
N ASN A 339 -5.19 24.48 1.51
CA ASN A 339 -6.50 24.79 2.08
C ASN A 339 -7.65 24.27 1.22
N LEU A 340 -7.52 24.34 -0.12
CA LEU A 340 -8.50 23.75 -1.03
C LEU A 340 -8.61 22.24 -0.85
N VAL A 341 -7.47 21.54 -0.78
CA VAL A 341 -7.44 20.08 -0.57
C VAL A 341 -8.01 19.71 0.80
N TYR A 342 -7.71 20.47 1.85
CA TYR A 342 -8.29 20.24 3.17
C TYR A 342 -9.81 20.44 3.17
N ALA A 343 -10.32 21.47 2.48
CA ALA A 343 -11.75 21.68 2.35
C ALA A 343 -12.44 20.54 1.58
N ILE A 344 -11.89 20.12 0.44
CA ILE A 344 -12.39 18.98 -0.33
C ILE A 344 -12.31 17.71 0.50
N GLY A 345 -11.19 17.45 1.16
CA GLY A 345 -10.97 16.29 2.02
C GLY A 345 -11.98 16.25 3.17
N PHE A 346 -12.23 17.38 3.82
CA PHE A 346 -13.24 17.48 4.88
C PHE A 346 -14.64 17.10 4.38
N VAL A 347 -15.06 17.64 3.22
CA VAL A 347 -16.38 17.31 2.63
C VAL A 347 -16.46 15.82 2.28
N MET A 348 -15.40 15.26 1.70
CA MET A 348 -15.34 13.84 1.35
C MET A 348 -15.38 12.95 2.59
N VAL A 349 -14.63 13.28 3.64
CA VAL A 349 -14.65 12.55 4.93
C VAL A 349 -16.03 12.64 5.55
N ALA A 350 -16.62 13.84 5.67
CA ALA A 350 -17.95 14.02 6.25
C ALA A 350 -19.02 13.25 5.49
N GLY A 351 -19.01 13.32 4.15
CA GLY A 351 -19.89 12.56 3.28
C GLY A 351 -19.74 11.05 3.46
N MET A 352 -18.49 10.56 3.54
CA MET A 352 -18.22 9.15 3.73
C MET A 352 -18.65 8.65 5.11
N LEU A 353 -18.35 9.41 6.17
CA LEU A 353 -18.78 9.10 7.53
C LEU A 353 -20.31 9.06 7.63
N PHE A 354 -21.00 9.98 6.94
CA PHE A 354 -22.45 9.97 6.85
C PHE A 354 -22.98 8.71 6.15
N VAL A 355 -22.41 8.34 5.00
CA VAL A 355 -22.79 7.12 4.25
C VAL A 355 -22.55 5.87 5.11
N ILE A 356 -21.40 5.77 5.76
CA ILE A 356 -21.07 4.65 6.62
C ILE A 356 -21.95 4.64 7.87
N GLY A 357 -22.15 5.77 8.54
CA GLY A 357 -22.88 5.88 9.81
C GLY A 357 -24.38 5.55 9.71
N ARG A 358 -25.00 5.67 8.53
CA ARG A 358 -26.43 5.37 8.32
C ARG A 358 -26.79 3.89 8.40
N ARG A 359 -25.80 2.98 8.46
CA ARG A 359 -26.03 1.54 8.42
C ARG A 359 -25.80 0.89 9.77
N ARG A 360 -26.59 -0.13 10.10
CA ARG A 360 -26.47 -0.89 11.34
C ARG A 360 -25.62 -2.14 11.17
N GLU A 361 -25.75 -2.85 10.06
CA GLU A 361 -25.04 -4.10 9.78
C GLU A 361 -24.46 -4.09 8.38
N ASP A 362 -23.29 -4.69 8.19
CA ASP A 362 -22.61 -4.83 6.91
C ASP A 362 -22.60 -6.30 6.49
N THR A 363 -23.09 -6.57 5.27
CA THR A 363 -22.75 -7.85 4.61
C THR A 363 -21.25 -7.88 4.29
N PRO A 364 -20.65 -9.05 4.03
CA PRO A 364 -19.24 -9.12 3.65
C PRO A 364 -18.87 -8.19 2.48
N HIS A 365 -19.73 -8.07 1.45
CA HIS A 365 -19.53 -7.14 0.34
C HIS A 365 -19.53 -5.68 0.79
N GLN A 366 -20.51 -5.28 1.60
CA GLN A 366 -20.58 -3.93 2.13
C GLN A 366 -19.39 -3.60 3.01
N PHE A 367 -18.94 -4.56 3.80
CA PHE A 367 -17.76 -4.40 4.63
C PHE A 367 -16.50 -4.16 3.77
N CYS A 368 -16.26 -4.97 2.73
CA CYS A 368 -15.16 -4.75 1.79
C CYS A 368 -15.24 -3.38 1.11
N ILE A 369 -16.45 -2.96 0.69
CA ILE A 369 -16.65 -1.62 0.11
C ILE A 369 -16.32 -0.53 1.12
N VAL A 370 -16.79 -0.62 2.36
CA VAL A 370 -16.52 0.37 3.41
C VAL A 370 -15.03 0.46 3.70
N ILE A 371 -14.35 -0.67 3.87
CA ILE A 371 -12.88 -0.69 4.07
C ILE A 371 -12.17 -0.06 2.87
N GLY A 372 -12.55 -0.45 1.65
CA GLY A 372 -11.96 0.14 0.44
C GLY A 372 -12.23 1.63 0.27
N LEU A 373 -13.41 2.12 0.65
CA LEU A 373 -13.73 3.55 0.67
C LEU A 373 -12.87 4.32 1.68
N LEU A 374 -12.64 3.77 2.87
CA LEU A 374 -11.77 4.38 3.88
C LEU A 374 -10.32 4.43 3.42
N VAL A 375 -9.83 3.34 2.79
CA VAL A 375 -8.48 3.30 2.20
C VAL A 375 -8.37 4.30 1.05
N GLY A 376 -9.31 4.30 0.11
CA GLY A 376 -9.29 5.22 -1.02
C GLY A 376 -9.37 6.69 -0.62
N LEU A 377 -10.16 7.01 0.41
CA LEU A 377 -10.21 8.35 0.99
C LEU A 377 -8.86 8.74 1.60
N ALA A 378 -8.24 7.82 2.33
CA ALA A 378 -6.90 8.02 2.87
C ALA A 378 -5.87 8.31 1.76
N LEU A 379 -5.93 7.57 0.65
CA LEU A 379 -5.07 7.80 -0.51
C LEU A 379 -5.31 9.17 -1.15
N LEU A 380 -6.54 9.64 -1.25
CA LEU A 380 -6.82 10.96 -1.83
C LEU A 380 -6.32 12.12 -0.98
N ILE A 381 -6.42 12.01 0.35
CA ILE A 381 -6.06 13.08 1.29
C ILE A 381 -4.56 13.08 1.61
N ASN A 382 -3.90 11.94 1.52
CA ASN A 382 -2.47 11.86 1.77
C ASN A 382 -1.70 12.77 0.79
N PRO A 383 -0.75 13.60 1.26
CA PRO A 383 0.04 14.47 0.40
C PRO A 383 0.95 13.71 -0.58
N ILE A 384 1.25 12.45 -0.30
CA ILE A 384 2.10 11.61 -1.16
C ILE A 384 1.39 10.31 -1.48
N VAL A 385 1.11 10.09 -2.75
CA VAL A 385 0.52 8.86 -3.25
C VAL A 385 1.22 8.41 -4.52
N HIS A 386 1.83 7.26 -4.46
CA HIS A 386 2.40 6.60 -5.62
C HIS A 386 1.42 5.57 -6.19
N ASN A 387 1.54 5.29 -7.47
CA ASN A 387 0.64 4.37 -8.18
C ASN A 387 0.58 2.96 -7.57
N PHE A 388 1.63 2.49 -6.90
CA PHE A 388 1.62 1.18 -6.25
C PHE A 388 0.73 1.14 -5.00
N TYR A 389 0.40 2.26 -4.35
CA TYR A 389 -0.54 2.30 -3.23
C TYR A 389 -1.98 1.89 -3.61
N TYR A 390 -2.34 2.00 -4.90
CA TYR A 390 -3.66 1.56 -5.37
C TYR A 390 -3.89 0.06 -5.22
N LEU A 391 -2.86 -0.73 -4.97
CA LEU A 391 -2.99 -2.15 -4.61
C LEU A 391 -3.86 -2.34 -3.36
N LEU A 392 -3.84 -1.39 -2.43
CA LEU A 392 -4.68 -1.41 -1.22
C LEU A 392 -6.18 -1.29 -1.50
N MET A 393 -6.57 -0.96 -2.74
CA MET A 393 -7.96 -0.96 -3.19
C MET A 393 -8.52 -2.36 -3.49
N LEU A 394 -7.71 -3.42 -3.36
CA LEU A 394 -8.12 -4.79 -3.66
C LEU A 394 -9.45 -5.19 -2.98
N PRO A 395 -9.74 -4.89 -1.71
CA PRO A 395 -11.02 -5.22 -1.09
C PRO A 395 -12.21 -4.58 -1.81
N LEU A 396 -12.09 -3.32 -2.24
CA LEU A 396 -13.11 -2.63 -3.00
C LEU A 396 -13.33 -3.27 -4.37
N VAL A 397 -12.25 -3.50 -5.08
CA VAL A 397 -12.27 -4.06 -6.45
C VAL A 397 -12.90 -5.46 -6.46
N VAL A 398 -12.53 -6.33 -5.52
CA VAL A 398 -13.11 -7.69 -5.39
C VAL A 398 -14.63 -7.61 -5.15
N ALA A 399 -15.05 -6.76 -4.21
CA ALA A 399 -16.47 -6.62 -3.88
C ALA A 399 -17.29 -6.05 -5.04
N LEU A 400 -16.78 -5.04 -5.74
CA LEU A 400 -17.46 -4.43 -6.89
C LEU A 400 -17.53 -5.39 -8.09
N ILE A 401 -16.47 -6.12 -8.39
CA ILE A 401 -16.48 -7.14 -9.45
C ILE A 401 -17.54 -8.19 -9.15
N ASP A 402 -17.57 -8.71 -7.91
CA ASP A 402 -18.54 -9.75 -7.56
C ASP A 402 -20.00 -9.25 -7.60
N LEU A 403 -20.21 -7.97 -7.30
CA LEU A 403 -21.51 -7.32 -7.39
C LEU A 403 -21.93 -6.94 -8.80
N GLY A 404 -20.97 -6.61 -9.68
CA GLY A 404 -21.18 -6.22 -11.07
C GLY A 404 -21.29 -7.41 -12.03
N MET A 405 -20.74 -8.57 -11.65
CA MET A 405 -20.82 -9.78 -12.46
C MET A 405 -22.16 -10.51 -12.22
N PRO A 406 -22.77 -11.09 -13.26
CA PRO A 406 -24.05 -11.78 -13.10
C PRO A 406 -23.93 -12.98 -12.18
N SER A 407 -24.97 -13.22 -11.36
CA SER A 407 -25.06 -14.39 -10.49
C SER A 407 -25.37 -15.68 -11.24
N THR A 408 -25.95 -15.57 -12.43
CA THR A 408 -26.31 -16.68 -13.32
C THR A 408 -25.66 -16.48 -14.69
N GLU A 409 -25.52 -17.55 -15.47
CA GLU A 409 -24.94 -17.50 -16.83
C GLU A 409 -25.76 -16.64 -17.81
N ILE A 410 -27.04 -16.40 -17.52
CA ILE A 410 -27.99 -15.67 -18.38
C ILE A 410 -28.09 -14.20 -18.01
N GLY A 411 -27.56 -13.79 -16.86
CA GLY A 411 -27.64 -12.41 -16.38
C GLY A 411 -26.69 -11.48 -17.13
N ALA A 412 -27.11 -10.24 -17.38
CA ALA A 412 -26.23 -9.21 -17.93
C ALA A 412 -25.35 -8.58 -16.83
N PRO A 413 -24.09 -8.24 -17.14
CA PRO A 413 -23.20 -7.53 -16.21
C PRO A 413 -23.75 -6.13 -15.91
N ASP A 414 -23.63 -5.70 -14.65
CA ASP A 414 -23.99 -4.33 -14.25
C ASP A 414 -22.90 -3.34 -14.71
N LYS A 415 -23.14 -2.74 -15.88
CA LYS A 415 -22.20 -1.78 -16.48
C LYS A 415 -21.96 -0.56 -15.59
N SER A 416 -22.92 -0.15 -14.76
CA SER A 416 -22.77 1.00 -13.88
C SER A 416 -21.73 0.77 -12.79
N ILE A 417 -21.50 -0.48 -12.41
CA ILE A 417 -20.49 -0.90 -11.44
C ILE A 417 -19.14 -1.22 -12.11
N LEU A 418 -19.19 -1.89 -13.27
CA LEU A 418 -17.98 -2.37 -13.93
C LEU A 418 -17.22 -1.27 -14.69
N LEU A 419 -17.93 -0.28 -15.26
CA LEU A 419 -17.29 0.78 -16.05
C LEU A 419 -16.27 1.61 -15.25
N PRO A 420 -16.51 2.03 -14.00
CA PRO A 420 -15.50 2.69 -13.18
C PRO A 420 -14.25 1.83 -12.90
N ILE A 421 -14.43 0.52 -12.73
CA ILE A 421 -13.32 -0.42 -12.54
C ILE A 421 -12.47 -0.47 -13.81
N VAL A 422 -13.09 -0.62 -14.97
CA VAL A 422 -12.41 -0.61 -16.27
C VAL A 422 -11.69 0.72 -16.49
N GLY A 423 -12.35 1.85 -16.22
CA GLY A 423 -11.74 3.17 -16.32
C GLY A 423 -10.52 3.31 -15.42
N PHE A 424 -10.62 2.89 -14.17
CA PHE A 424 -9.51 2.90 -13.22
C PHE A 424 -8.35 2.00 -13.69
N THR A 425 -8.65 0.77 -14.15
CA THR A 425 -7.63 -0.15 -14.67
C THR A 425 -6.89 0.43 -15.87
N LEU A 426 -7.64 0.97 -16.83
CA LEU A 426 -7.05 1.55 -18.04
C LEU A 426 -6.17 2.75 -17.71
N THR A 427 -6.62 3.64 -16.84
CA THR A 427 -5.82 4.80 -16.44
C THR A 427 -4.56 4.40 -15.67
N ASP A 428 -4.63 3.41 -14.76
CA ASP A 428 -3.46 2.91 -14.04
C ASP A 428 -2.45 2.25 -14.99
N LEU A 429 -2.89 1.48 -15.97
CA LEU A 429 -2.01 0.84 -16.96
C LEU A 429 -1.40 1.87 -17.92
N LEU A 430 -2.22 2.77 -18.48
CA LEU A 430 -1.76 3.78 -19.42
C LEU A 430 -0.79 4.77 -18.77
N ALA A 431 -0.98 5.09 -17.49
CA ALA A 431 -0.08 5.96 -16.73
C ALA A 431 1.35 5.39 -16.58
N ARG A 432 1.59 4.12 -16.94
CA ARG A 432 2.90 3.45 -16.88
C ARG A 432 3.61 3.34 -18.23
N ILE A 433 2.91 3.65 -19.32
CA ILE A 433 3.49 3.57 -20.66
C ILE A 433 4.50 4.71 -20.86
N PRO A 434 5.76 4.41 -21.25
CA PRO A 434 6.73 5.44 -21.56
C PRO A 434 6.19 6.44 -22.61
N GLY A 435 6.44 7.72 -22.43
CA GLY A 435 5.96 8.80 -23.30
C GLY A 435 4.55 9.31 -22.94
N ILE A 436 3.53 8.46 -22.88
CA ILE A 436 2.15 8.87 -22.57
C ILE A 436 1.93 8.93 -21.05
N GLY A 437 2.53 8.02 -20.30
CA GLY A 437 2.32 7.89 -18.86
C GLY A 437 2.63 9.15 -18.06
N PRO A 438 3.78 9.82 -18.25
CA PRO A 438 4.06 11.07 -17.57
C PRO A 438 3.00 12.14 -17.83
N LEU A 439 2.49 12.26 -19.06
CA LEU A 439 1.44 13.20 -19.42
C LEU A 439 0.12 12.88 -18.66
N LEU A 440 -0.32 11.63 -18.64
CA LEU A 440 -1.53 11.22 -17.94
C LEU A 440 -1.41 11.43 -16.43
N ARG A 441 -0.24 11.14 -15.86
CA ARG A 441 0.05 11.39 -14.45
C ARG A 441 0.05 12.89 -14.14
N ASP A 442 0.59 13.71 -15.02
CA ASP A 442 0.59 15.17 -14.89
C ASP A 442 -0.83 15.75 -14.87
N TRP A 443 -1.74 15.16 -15.64
CA TRP A 443 -3.17 15.51 -15.63
C TRP A 443 -3.93 14.94 -14.45
N GLY A 444 -3.30 14.14 -13.60
CA GLY A 444 -3.97 13.50 -12.46
C GLY A 444 -5.08 12.53 -12.87
N VAL A 445 -4.99 11.92 -14.06
CA VAL A 445 -6.06 11.07 -14.60
C VAL A 445 -6.33 9.87 -13.69
N THR A 446 -5.30 9.31 -13.07
CA THR A 446 -5.45 8.19 -12.11
C THR A 446 -6.17 8.65 -10.84
N THR A 447 -5.87 9.86 -10.34
CA THR A 447 -6.55 10.45 -9.18
C THR A 447 -8.03 10.68 -9.48
N LEU A 448 -8.37 11.21 -10.68
CA LEU A 448 -9.75 11.41 -11.11
C LEU A 448 -10.50 10.09 -11.25
N SER A 449 -9.87 9.05 -11.79
CA SER A 449 -10.49 7.72 -11.91
C SER A 449 -10.71 7.07 -10.55
N LEU A 450 -9.82 7.30 -9.58
CA LEU A 450 -10.03 6.87 -8.20
C LEU A 450 -11.24 7.59 -7.58
N ILE A 451 -11.36 8.91 -7.75
CA ILE A 451 -12.52 9.68 -7.27
C ILE A 451 -13.83 9.12 -7.86
N TRP A 452 -13.84 8.83 -9.16
CA TRP A 452 -15.00 8.22 -9.83
C TRP A 452 -15.32 6.84 -9.24
N LEU A 453 -14.32 5.97 -9.08
CA LEU A 453 -14.49 4.65 -8.47
C LEU A 453 -15.09 4.75 -7.06
N LEU A 454 -14.58 5.65 -6.22
CA LEU A 454 -15.09 5.87 -4.85
C LEU A 454 -16.51 6.43 -4.85
N GLY A 455 -16.82 7.37 -5.75
CA GLY A 455 -18.15 7.94 -5.90
C GLY A 455 -19.21 6.88 -6.25
N VAL A 456 -18.91 6.04 -7.24
CA VAL A 456 -19.81 4.93 -7.62
C VAL A 456 -19.93 3.91 -6.48
N SER A 457 -18.84 3.60 -5.78
CA SER A 457 -18.87 2.68 -4.64
C SER A 457 -19.76 3.19 -3.51
N ALA A 458 -19.70 4.49 -3.21
CA ALA A 458 -20.60 5.12 -2.23
C ALA A 458 -22.06 5.04 -2.66
N LEU A 459 -22.37 5.27 -3.96
CA LEU A 459 -23.71 5.12 -4.51
C LEU A 459 -24.23 3.68 -4.46
N VAL A 460 -23.39 2.70 -4.79
CA VAL A 460 -23.74 1.27 -4.64
C VAL A 460 -24.07 0.95 -3.20
N LEU A 461 -23.27 1.46 -2.28
CA LEU A 461 -23.50 1.30 -0.86
C LEU A 461 -24.84 1.93 -0.43
N LEU A 462 -25.21 3.11 -0.90
CA LEU A 462 -26.46 3.79 -0.59
C LEU A 462 -27.70 3.08 -1.19
N ARG A 463 -27.64 2.66 -2.46
CA ARG A 463 -28.77 2.02 -3.16
C ARG A 463 -29.18 0.70 -2.51
N ARG A 464 -28.20 -0.12 -2.10
CA ARG A 464 -28.45 -1.42 -1.46
C ARG A 464 -28.83 -1.33 0.02
N SER A 465 -29.05 -0.12 0.55
CA SER A 465 -29.47 0.12 1.94
C SER A 465 -30.98 0.03 2.15
N LYS A 466 -31.79 0.02 1.09
CA LYS A 466 -33.23 -0.17 1.25
C LYS A 466 -33.51 -1.63 1.61
N PRO A 467 -34.13 -1.92 2.77
CA PRO A 467 -34.58 -3.27 3.06
C PRO A 467 -35.53 -3.68 1.94
N ASN A 468 -35.29 -4.86 1.36
CA ASN A 468 -36.20 -5.44 0.38
C ASN A 468 -37.50 -5.77 1.13
N ARG A 469 -38.45 -4.82 1.17
CA ARG A 469 -39.77 -4.95 1.85
C ARG A 469 -40.58 -6.13 1.29
N ASP A 470 -40.24 -6.56 0.06
CA ASP A 470 -40.96 -7.62 -0.63
C ASP A 470 -40.63 -9.02 -0.13
N LEU A 471 -39.48 -9.20 0.60
CA LEU A 471 -39.12 -10.50 1.21
C LEU A 471 -39.73 -10.70 2.62
N ILE A 472 -40.24 -9.64 3.26
CA ILE A 472 -40.85 -9.74 4.60
C ILE A 472 -42.32 -10.10 4.51
N SER A 473 -42.97 -9.86 3.37
CA SER A 473 -44.38 -10.21 3.12
C SER A 473 -44.60 -11.66 2.64
N ALA A 474 -43.51 -12.41 2.41
CA ALA A 474 -43.55 -13.80 1.93
C ALA A 474 -43.13 -14.85 2.97
N ARG A 475 -43.10 -14.45 4.26
CA ARG A 475 -42.89 -15.38 5.41
C ARG A 475 -44.10 -15.38 6.31
#